data_f57105f59096a7f496c82f613648a56a
#
_entry.id   f57105f59096a7f496c82f613648a56a
#
_cell.length_a   1.000
_cell.length_b   1.000
_cell.length_c   1.000
_cell.angle_alpha   90.00
_cell.angle_beta   90.00
_cell.angle_gamma   90.00
#
_symmetry.space_group_name_H-M   'P 1'
#
loop_
_entity.id
_entity.type
_entity.pdbx_description
1 polymer ?
#
loop_
_entity_poly.entity_id
_entity_poly.type
_entity_poly.pdbx_seq_one_letter_code
_entity_poly.pdbx_strand_id
1 'polypeptide(L)'
;MLLRDGKKALRPLLALTLGRHAPAEKYLRSRGRELEALLLRAHVSPQRALPGLKKYVRKNPQNRFALAALAELCFVAGDAGHGQAALDNISLKRAPRYVLGIYWYYQTSFYLREGDMLAASQACVRAEKYFLREKAFYAAARCRLLMGTVYRVCFVEDVASFMFRGALKIFEQLHCPQGRAAAFGNLGMLNALTEHFDEAQGYFEQARELYDGINAVRGRAEIDNQLGLLEILRRNFSRAEKYLQTAAQGHEQADSLPGLALNAELFSYLEAAQNRHVLSRRYAEKAEELYRRIGNESARLESLYLQAEAWYAGKKDKKAETVLRRIIQEAGGHSTSFHIANAYSLLGLVFMRRGELQRAKGLFQQSLEQEQKNDRWSGQACDYANIGLLELRCGRKEQAKTHLNAALELALNLDNREMADFLKRELEKLKA
;
A
#
# COMPACT_ATOMS: atom_id res chain seq x y z
N MET A 1 -13.68 -8.19 -10.96
CA MET A 1 -13.84 -7.48 -12.24
C MET A 1 -14.54 -8.32 -13.30
N LEU A 2 -13.95 -9.44 -13.76
CA LEU A 2 -14.48 -10.30 -14.83
C LEU A 2 -15.97 -10.68 -14.67
N LEU A 3 -16.44 -10.90 -13.45
CA LEU A 3 -17.81 -11.30 -13.19
C LEU A 3 -18.81 -10.15 -13.16
N ARG A 4 -18.38 -8.93 -12.80
CA ARG A 4 -19.29 -7.79 -12.68
C ARG A 4 -19.53 -7.05 -13.98
N ASP A 5 -18.53 -7.05 -14.87
CA ASP A 5 -18.58 -6.35 -16.16
C ASP A 5 -18.87 -7.29 -17.35
N GLY A 6 -18.86 -8.60 -17.14
CA GLY A 6 -19.02 -9.62 -18.19
C GLY A 6 -20.38 -9.62 -18.84
N LYS A 7 -20.43 -9.23 -20.14
CA LYS A 7 -21.65 -9.24 -20.95
C LYS A 7 -22.03 -10.66 -21.37
N LYS A 8 -23.32 -10.94 -21.37
CA LYS A 8 -24.05 -12.09 -21.98
C LYS A 8 -23.71 -13.51 -21.48
N ALA A 9 -22.47 -13.79 -20.99
CA ALA A 9 -22.11 -15.13 -20.51
C ALA A 9 -22.69 -15.47 -19.14
N LEU A 10 -23.18 -14.49 -18.39
CA LEU A 10 -23.43 -14.58 -16.96
C LEU A 10 -24.83 -14.17 -16.52
N ARG A 11 -25.84 -14.35 -17.41
CA ARG A 11 -27.26 -14.35 -16.96
C ARG A 11 -27.51 -15.29 -15.75
N PRO A 12 -26.75 -16.38 -15.52
CA PRO A 12 -26.82 -17.13 -14.27
C PRO A 12 -26.31 -16.33 -13.04
N LEU A 13 -25.65 -15.18 -13.21
CA LEU A 13 -25.21 -14.31 -12.12
C LEU A 13 -26.37 -13.57 -11.42
N LEU A 14 -27.54 -13.48 -12.03
CA LEU A 14 -28.77 -13.07 -11.31
C LEU A 14 -29.09 -14.04 -10.16
N ALA A 15 -28.64 -15.30 -10.26
CA ALA A 15 -28.74 -16.26 -9.17
C ALA A 15 -27.73 -15.94 -8.00
N LEU A 16 -26.71 -15.11 -8.25
CA LEU A 16 -25.75 -14.64 -7.22
C LEU A 16 -26.42 -13.68 -6.22
N THR A 17 -27.31 -12.82 -6.70
CA THR A 17 -28.06 -11.89 -5.84
C THR A 17 -29.08 -12.62 -4.96
N LEU A 18 -29.39 -13.88 -5.26
CA LEU A 18 -30.37 -14.72 -4.56
C LEU A 18 -29.74 -15.78 -3.65
N GLY A 19 -28.43 -15.76 -3.41
CA GLY A 19 -27.76 -16.72 -2.51
C GLY A 19 -27.68 -18.17 -3.03
N ARG A 20 -28.03 -18.45 -4.30
CA ARG A 20 -28.09 -19.80 -4.88
C ARG A 20 -26.84 -20.17 -5.71
N HIS A 21 -25.64 -20.06 -5.11
CA HIS A 21 -24.38 -20.25 -5.84
C HIS A 21 -24.10 -21.72 -6.22
N ALA A 22 -24.31 -22.64 -5.29
CA ALA A 22 -23.99 -24.05 -5.50
C ALA A 22 -24.80 -24.72 -6.63
N PRO A 23 -26.13 -24.48 -6.75
CA PRO A 23 -26.91 -24.98 -7.89
C PRO A 23 -26.45 -24.40 -9.22
N ALA A 24 -26.11 -23.11 -9.28
CA ALA A 24 -25.64 -22.44 -10.50
C ALA A 24 -24.27 -22.98 -10.94
N GLU A 25 -23.34 -23.22 -10.00
CA GLU A 25 -22.05 -23.83 -10.30
C GLU A 25 -22.23 -25.25 -10.86
N LYS A 26 -23.07 -26.08 -10.23
CA LYS A 26 -23.37 -27.44 -10.70
C LYS A 26 -23.95 -27.44 -12.12
N TYR A 27 -24.87 -26.51 -12.40
CA TYR A 27 -25.44 -26.32 -13.74
C TYR A 27 -24.36 -25.97 -14.77
N LEU A 28 -23.47 -24.99 -14.47
CA LEU A 28 -22.41 -24.60 -15.40
C LEU A 28 -21.45 -25.76 -15.69
N ARG A 29 -21.09 -26.54 -14.68
CA ARG A 29 -20.24 -27.76 -14.86
C ARG A 29 -20.91 -28.80 -15.73
N SER A 30 -22.22 -29.05 -15.56
CA SER A 30 -22.94 -30.02 -16.38
C SER A 30 -23.06 -29.62 -17.86
N ARG A 31 -22.84 -28.33 -18.17
CA ARG A 31 -22.80 -27.80 -19.54
C ARG A 31 -21.37 -27.63 -20.08
N GLY A 32 -20.37 -28.21 -19.45
CA GLY A 32 -18.98 -28.10 -19.87
C GLY A 32 -18.36 -26.70 -19.69
N ARG A 33 -19.02 -25.82 -18.94
CA ARG A 33 -18.59 -24.42 -18.70
C ARG A 33 -17.74 -24.35 -17.42
N GLU A 34 -16.64 -25.05 -17.40
CA GLU A 34 -15.81 -25.23 -16.19
C GLU A 34 -15.19 -23.89 -15.73
N LEU A 35 -14.71 -23.05 -16.67
CA LEU A 35 -14.13 -21.77 -16.32
C LEU A 35 -15.14 -20.85 -15.64
N GLU A 36 -16.32 -20.74 -16.19
CA GLU A 36 -17.39 -19.89 -15.62
C GLU A 36 -17.85 -20.41 -14.25
N ALA A 37 -17.89 -21.72 -14.06
CA ALA A 37 -18.19 -22.33 -12.76
C ALA A 37 -17.12 -21.99 -11.73
N LEU A 38 -15.83 -21.99 -12.11
CA LEU A 38 -14.72 -21.59 -11.26
C LEU A 38 -14.75 -20.07 -10.94
N LEU A 39 -15.08 -19.23 -11.94
CA LEU A 39 -15.21 -17.79 -11.74
C LEU A 39 -16.39 -17.46 -10.81
N LEU A 40 -17.49 -18.20 -10.91
CA LEU A 40 -18.62 -18.09 -10.00
C LEU A 40 -18.22 -18.45 -8.57
N ARG A 41 -17.51 -19.55 -8.38
CA ARG A 41 -16.95 -19.95 -7.08
C ARG A 41 -15.98 -18.91 -6.53
N ALA A 42 -15.16 -18.33 -7.40
CA ALA A 42 -14.19 -17.30 -7.03
C ALA A 42 -14.85 -16.03 -6.49
N HIS A 43 -16.01 -15.69 -6.98
CA HIS A 43 -16.79 -14.55 -6.49
C HIS A 43 -17.25 -14.75 -5.03
N VAL A 44 -17.61 -15.98 -4.67
CA VAL A 44 -18.10 -16.34 -3.33
C VAL A 44 -16.93 -16.60 -2.36
N SER A 45 -15.93 -17.34 -2.81
CA SER A 45 -14.77 -17.74 -2.01
C SER A 45 -13.53 -17.84 -2.90
N PRO A 46 -12.76 -16.75 -3.03
CA PRO A 46 -11.54 -16.70 -3.86
C PRO A 46 -10.58 -17.83 -3.55
N GLN A 47 -10.33 -18.10 -2.28
CA GLN A 47 -9.38 -19.13 -1.83
C GLN A 47 -9.80 -20.55 -2.23
N ARG A 48 -11.11 -20.88 -2.12
CA ARG A 48 -11.63 -22.18 -2.53
C ARG A 48 -11.64 -22.39 -4.04
N ALA A 49 -11.68 -21.30 -4.82
CA ALA A 49 -11.62 -21.35 -6.28
C ALA A 49 -10.20 -21.48 -6.83
N LEU A 50 -9.22 -20.94 -6.13
CA LEU A 50 -7.83 -20.83 -6.59
C LEU A 50 -7.20 -22.17 -7.01
N PRO A 51 -7.28 -23.28 -6.24
CA PRO A 51 -6.73 -24.56 -6.66
C PRO A 51 -7.35 -25.10 -7.95
N GLY A 52 -8.68 -24.95 -8.10
CA GLY A 52 -9.40 -25.34 -9.30
C GLY A 52 -8.98 -24.54 -10.53
N LEU A 53 -8.81 -23.23 -10.36
CA LEU A 53 -8.39 -22.36 -11.45
C LEU A 53 -6.93 -22.59 -11.84
N LYS A 54 -6.02 -22.83 -10.87
CA LYS A 54 -4.64 -23.27 -11.14
C LYS A 54 -4.62 -24.56 -11.98
N LYS A 55 -5.46 -25.56 -11.63
CA LYS A 55 -5.59 -26.81 -12.40
C LYS A 55 -6.14 -26.57 -13.81
N TYR A 56 -7.15 -25.70 -13.95
CA TYR A 56 -7.72 -25.34 -15.25
C TYR A 56 -6.69 -24.66 -16.17
N VAL A 57 -5.94 -23.71 -15.66
CA VAL A 57 -4.90 -22.98 -16.41
C VAL A 57 -3.78 -23.95 -16.87
N ARG A 58 -3.35 -24.90 -16.03
CA ARG A 58 -2.37 -25.92 -16.43
C ARG A 58 -2.84 -26.75 -17.65
N LYS A 59 -4.16 -27.05 -17.74
CA LYS A 59 -4.74 -27.74 -18.89
C LYS A 59 -4.96 -26.85 -20.10
N ASN A 60 -5.12 -25.53 -19.87
CA ASN A 60 -5.46 -24.54 -20.90
C ASN A 60 -4.50 -23.33 -20.82
N PRO A 61 -3.18 -23.51 -21.02
CA PRO A 61 -2.18 -22.47 -20.76
C PRO A 61 -2.30 -21.26 -21.71
N GLN A 62 -2.99 -21.41 -22.84
CA GLN A 62 -3.23 -20.32 -23.80
C GLN A 62 -4.54 -19.56 -23.56
N ASN A 63 -5.32 -19.97 -22.56
CA ASN A 63 -6.58 -19.30 -22.27
C ASN A 63 -6.33 -18.00 -21.48
N ARG A 64 -6.28 -16.88 -22.19
CA ARG A 64 -5.96 -15.55 -21.64
C ARG A 64 -6.95 -15.08 -20.58
N PHE A 65 -8.24 -15.41 -20.70
CA PHE A 65 -9.24 -15.11 -19.67
C PHE A 65 -9.00 -15.88 -18.38
N ALA A 66 -8.61 -17.17 -18.50
CA ALA A 66 -8.29 -17.98 -17.35
C ALA A 66 -6.99 -17.50 -16.65
N LEU A 67 -5.98 -17.10 -17.41
CA LEU A 67 -4.75 -16.50 -16.89
C LEU A 67 -5.03 -15.17 -16.18
N ALA A 68 -5.84 -14.28 -16.79
CA ALA A 68 -6.22 -13.01 -16.18
C ALA A 68 -7.04 -13.22 -14.88
N ALA A 69 -7.94 -14.19 -14.87
CA ALA A 69 -8.70 -14.56 -13.68
C ALA A 69 -7.82 -15.17 -12.58
N LEU A 70 -6.85 -16.00 -12.98
CA LEU A 70 -5.89 -16.57 -12.04
C LEU A 70 -5.04 -15.46 -11.40
N ALA A 71 -4.54 -14.52 -12.20
CA ALA A 71 -3.81 -13.37 -11.70
C ALA A 71 -4.64 -12.57 -10.69
N GLU A 72 -5.89 -12.23 -11.04
CA GLU A 72 -6.82 -11.51 -10.15
C GLU A 72 -7.02 -12.23 -8.82
N LEU A 73 -7.26 -13.55 -8.85
CA LEU A 73 -7.47 -14.33 -7.64
C LEU A 73 -6.20 -14.45 -6.78
N CYS A 74 -5.05 -14.62 -7.41
CA CYS A 74 -3.77 -14.65 -6.71
C CYS A 74 -3.51 -13.33 -5.98
N PHE A 75 -3.71 -12.18 -6.64
CA PHE A 75 -3.54 -10.88 -6.00
C PHE A 75 -4.55 -10.66 -4.85
N VAL A 76 -5.81 -11.08 -5.01
CA VAL A 76 -6.82 -11.01 -3.95
C VAL A 76 -6.46 -11.91 -2.76
N ALA A 77 -5.86 -13.07 -3.03
CA ALA A 77 -5.39 -14.00 -1.99
C ALA A 77 -4.06 -13.59 -1.34
N GLY A 78 -3.40 -12.54 -1.86
CA GLY A 78 -2.08 -12.11 -1.38
C GLY A 78 -0.91 -12.88 -1.99
N ASP A 79 -1.16 -13.75 -2.98
CA ASP A 79 -0.14 -14.54 -3.69
C ASP A 79 0.37 -13.74 -4.92
N ALA A 80 1.13 -12.68 -4.65
CA ALA A 80 1.58 -11.76 -5.68
C ALA A 80 2.52 -12.41 -6.72
N GLY A 81 3.37 -13.34 -6.29
CA GLY A 81 4.31 -14.03 -7.18
C GLY A 81 3.61 -14.87 -8.25
N HIS A 82 2.65 -15.71 -7.84
CA HIS A 82 1.86 -16.48 -8.81
C HIS A 82 0.92 -15.59 -9.64
N GLY A 83 0.45 -14.47 -9.06
CA GLY A 83 -0.33 -13.47 -9.79
C GLY A 83 0.46 -12.86 -10.93
N GLN A 84 1.68 -12.42 -10.67
CA GLN A 84 2.59 -11.87 -11.68
C GLN A 84 2.96 -12.92 -12.74
N ALA A 85 3.35 -14.13 -12.31
CA ALA A 85 3.64 -15.21 -13.24
C ALA A 85 2.46 -15.55 -14.19
N ALA A 86 1.22 -15.43 -13.69
CA ALA A 86 0.03 -15.61 -14.53
C ALA A 86 -0.14 -14.46 -15.54
N LEU A 87 0.18 -13.22 -15.17
CA LEU A 87 0.18 -12.06 -16.09
C LEU A 87 1.25 -12.20 -17.17
N ASP A 88 2.46 -12.60 -16.81
CA ASP A 88 3.60 -12.72 -17.72
C ASP A 88 3.34 -13.78 -18.81
N ASN A 89 2.53 -14.79 -18.50
CA ASN A 89 2.08 -15.80 -19.46
C ASN A 89 0.97 -15.31 -20.40
N ILE A 90 0.42 -14.09 -20.22
CA ILE A 90 -0.58 -13.55 -21.14
C ILE A 90 0.08 -13.02 -22.39
N SER A 91 -0.14 -13.70 -23.53
CA SER A 91 0.24 -13.13 -24.83
C SER A 91 -0.61 -11.89 -25.13
N LEU A 92 0.03 -10.71 -25.15
CA LEU A 92 -0.65 -9.43 -25.39
C LEU A 92 -1.05 -9.23 -26.86
N LYS A 93 -0.37 -9.90 -27.79
CA LYS A 93 -0.66 -9.81 -29.22
C LYS A 93 -2.08 -10.35 -29.51
N ARG A 94 -2.95 -9.49 -30.04
CA ARG A 94 -4.38 -9.81 -30.29
C ARG A 94 -5.16 -10.28 -29.06
N ALA A 95 -4.76 -9.88 -27.84
CA ALA A 95 -5.52 -10.19 -26.65
C ALA A 95 -6.85 -9.40 -26.64
N PRO A 96 -7.93 -9.98 -26.09
CA PRO A 96 -9.18 -9.24 -25.89
C PRO A 96 -8.95 -7.98 -25.06
N ARG A 97 -9.62 -6.88 -25.40
CA ARG A 97 -9.42 -5.58 -24.73
C ARG A 97 -9.65 -5.65 -23.22
N TYR A 98 -10.64 -6.43 -22.79
CA TYR A 98 -10.91 -6.63 -21.36
C TYR A 98 -9.72 -7.29 -20.64
N VAL A 99 -9.09 -8.30 -21.26
CA VAL A 99 -7.87 -8.96 -20.73
C VAL A 99 -6.70 -7.98 -20.66
N LEU A 100 -6.53 -7.13 -21.70
CA LEU A 100 -5.53 -6.07 -21.69
C LEU A 100 -5.78 -5.06 -20.56
N GLY A 101 -7.05 -4.72 -20.29
CA GLY A 101 -7.45 -3.89 -19.16
C GLY A 101 -7.01 -4.50 -17.82
N ILE A 102 -7.28 -5.79 -17.61
CA ILE A 102 -6.86 -6.50 -16.40
C ILE A 102 -5.32 -6.54 -16.28
N TYR A 103 -4.65 -6.88 -17.38
CA TYR A 103 -3.17 -6.90 -17.41
C TYR A 103 -2.58 -5.57 -16.94
N TRP A 104 -2.97 -4.46 -17.56
CA TRP A 104 -2.45 -3.14 -17.20
C TRP A 104 -2.87 -2.68 -15.80
N TYR A 105 -4.06 -3.06 -15.34
CA TYR A 105 -4.50 -2.76 -13.98
C TYR A 105 -3.59 -3.38 -12.92
N TYR A 106 -3.21 -4.66 -13.08
CA TYR A 106 -2.32 -5.32 -12.12
C TYR A 106 -0.86 -4.92 -12.30
N GLN A 107 -0.44 -4.58 -13.53
CA GLN A 107 0.87 -3.96 -13.77
C GLN A 107 0.99 -2.61 -13.04
N THR A 108 -0.08 -1.83 -12.93
CA THR A 108 -0.09 -0.61 -12.11
C THR A 108 0.24 -0.92 -10.65
N SER A 109 -0.38 -1.95 -10.08
CA SER A 109 -0.10 -2.34 -8.69
C SER A 109 1.33 -2.89 -8.52
N PHE A 110 1.89 -3.50 -9.54
CA PHE A 110 3.30 -3.91 -9.55
C PHE A 110 4.22 -2.69 -9.55
N TYR A 111 4.06 -1.76 -10.48
CA TYR A 111 4.88 -0.54 -10.56
C TYR A 111 4.77 0.33 -9.29
N LEU A 112 3.60 0.41 -8.67
CA LEU A 112 3.43 1.09 -7.38
C LEU A 112 4.31 0.47 -6.29
N ARG A 113 4.41 -0.86 -6.24
CA ARG A 113 5.27 -1.54 -5.25
C ARG A 113 6.75 -1.37 -5.54
N GLU A 114 7.10 -1.27 -6.83
CA GLU A 114 8.47 -0.98 -7.26
C GLU A 114 8.85 0.50 -7.10
N GLY A 115 7.89 1.38 -6.79
CA GLY A 115 8.13 2.81 -6.64
C GLY A 115 8.19 3.57 -7.97
N ASP A 116 7.91 2.92 -9.11
CA ASP A 116 7.86 3.58 -10.43
C ASP A 116 6.48 4.22 -10.65
N MET A 117 6.32 5.43 -10.12
CA MET A 117 5.05 6.17 -10.18
C MET A 117 4.67 6.56 -11.61
N LEU A 118 5.66 6.82 -12.48
CA LEU A 118 5.42 7.16 -13.88
C LEU A 118 4.86 5.95 -14.63
N ALA A 119 5.52 4.80 -14.55
CA ALA A 119 5.03 3.57 -15.17
C ALA A 119 3.66 3.14 -14.59
N ALA A 120 3.45 3.30 -13.27
CA ALA A 120 2.18 3.04 -12.62
C ALA A 120 1.05 3.90 -13.22
N SER A 121 1.27 5.20 -13.33
CA SER A 121 0.31 6.14 -13.91
C SER A 121 -0.03 5.78 -15.37
N GLN A 122 0.98 5.55 -16.20
CA GLN A 122 0.79 5.17 -17.61
C GLN A 122 0.04 3.83 -17.76
N ALA A 123 0.37 2.83 -16.95
CA ALA A 123 -0.31 1.53 -16.95
C ALA A 123 -1.78 1.68 -16.57
N CYS A 124 -2.08 2.49 -15.54
CA CYS A 124 -3.44 2.72 -15.08
C CYS A 124 -4.31 3.43 -16.14
N VAL A 125 -3.77 4.44 -16.81
CA VAL A 125 -4.46 5.12 -17.94
C VAL A 125 -4.76 4.14 -19.07
N ARG A 126 -3.82 3.26 -19.42
CA ARG A 126 -4.05 2.19 -20.41
C ARG A 126 -5.16 1.25 -19.98
N ALA A 127 -5.16 0.82 -18.70
CA ALA A 127 -6.21 -0.05 -18.17
C ALA A 127 -7.59 0.59 -18.26
N GLU A 128 -7.75 1.83 -17.79
CA GLU A 128 -9.01 2.57 -17.84
C GLU A 128 -9.52 2.70 -19.28
N LYS A 129 -8.63 3.09 -20.22
CA LYS A 129 -8.98 3.21 -21.65
C LYS A 129 -9.53 1.91 -22.23
N TYR A 130 -8.94 0.76 -21.91
CA TYR A 130 -9.45 -0.54 -22.36
C TYR A 130 -10.81 -0.86 -21.74
N PHE A 131 -10.99 -0.65 -20.45
CA PHE A 131 -12.25 -0.91 -19.77
C PHE A 131 -13.40 -0.01 -20.27
N LEU A 132 -13.13 1.28 -20.48
CA LEU A 132 -14.11 2.21 -21.03
C LEU A 132 -14.58 1.81 -22.44
N ARG A 133 -13.66 1.35 -23.31
CA ARG A 133 -14.01 0.84 -24.64
C ARG A 133 -14.90 -0.41 -24.61
N GLU A 134 -14.76 -1.22 -23.57
CA GLU A 134 -15.60 -2.41 -23.33
C GLU A 134 -16.87 -2.08 -22.52
N LYS A 135 -17.10 -0.81 -22.16
CA LYS A 135 -18.18 -0.36 -21.26
C LYS A 135 -18.15 -1.05 -19.90
N ALA A 136 -16.96 -1.44 -19.44
CA ALA A 136 -16.71 -2.07 -18.16
C ALA A 136 -16.53 -1.00 -17.07
N PHE A 137 -17.61 -0.24 -16.78
CA PHE A 137 -17.55 0.94 -15.93
C PHE A 137 -17.11 0.64 -14.50
N TYR A 138 -17.47 -0.53 -13.97
CA TYR A 138 -16.99 -0.95 -12.64
C TYR A 138 -15.44 -1.05 -12.59
N ALA A 139 -14.86 -1.69 -13.62
CA ALA A 139 -13.40 -1.82 -13.71
C ALA A 139 -12.72 -0.48 -13.98
N ALA A 140 -13.32 0.39 -14.80
CA ALA A 140 -12.83 1.75 -15.02
C ALA A 140 -12.83 2.58 -13.73
N ALA A 141 -13.88 2.50 -12.90
CA ALA A 141 -13.93 3.16 -11.60
C ALA A 141 -12.85 2.64 -10.65
N ARG A 142 -12.55 1.34 -10.67
CA ARG A 142 -11.42 0.79 -9.90
C ARG A 142 -10.06 1.32 -10.38
N CYS A 143 -9.89 1.55 -11.70
CA CYS A 143 -8.69 2.22 -12.20
C CYS A 143 -8.57 3.65 -11.64
N ARG A 144 -9.67 4.40 -11.53
CA ARG A 144 -9.65 5.73 -10.91
C ARG A 144 -9.26 5.69 -9.43
N LEU A 145 -9.74 4.70 -8.65
CA LEU A 145 -9.28 4.52 -7.28
C LEU A 145 -7.77 4.27 -7.22
N LEU A 146 -7.27 3.41 -8.10
CA LEU A 146 -5.85 3.10 -8.15
C LEU A 146 -5.02 4.30 -8.61
N MET A 147 -5.50 5.07 -9.61
CA MET A 147 -4.88 6.32 -10.05
C MET A 147 -4.84 7.36 -8.92
N GLY A 148 -5.95 7.53 -8.19
CA GLY A 148 -5.98 8.39 -7.00
C GLY A 148 -4.95 7.96 -5.95
N THR A 149 -4.73 6.65 -5.77
CA THR A 149 -3.67 6.15 -4.89
C THR A 149 -2.27 6.50 -5.40
N VAL A 150 -2.01 6.41 -6.71
CA VAL A 150 -0.74 6.85 -7.32
C VAL A 150 -0.48 8.33 -7.00
N TYR A 151 -1.46 9.20 -7.28
CA TYR A 151 -1.32 10.64 -7.02
C TYR A 151 -1.20 10.98 -5.54
N ARG A 152 -1.90 10.26 -4.66
CA ARG A 152 -1.76 10.42 -3.21
C ARG A 152 -0.34 10.09 -2.72
N VAL A 153 0.28 9.03 -3.26
CA VAL A 153 1.67 8.68 -2.95
C VAL A 153 2.65 9.72 -3.50
N CYS A 154 2.30 10.38 -4.62
CA CYS A 154 3.08 11.49 -5.17
C CYS A 154 2.78 12.85 -4.50
N PHE A 155 1.96 12.90 -3.43
CA PHE A 155 1.54 14.13 -2.75
C PHE A 155 0.82 15.15 -3.66
N VAL A 156 0.09 14.67 -4.67
CA VAL A 156 -0.75 15.49 -5.57
C VAL A 156 -2.23 15.32 -5.15
N GLU A 157 -2.58 15.98 -4.07
CA GLU A 157 -3.83 15.76 -3.32
C GLU A 157 -5.09 16.12 -4.12
N ASP A 158 -5.08 17.25 -4.81
CA ASP A 158 -6.23 17.69 -5.62
C ASP A 158 -6.58 16.68 -6.71
N VAL A 159 -5.56 16.13 -7.39
CA VAL A 159 -5.76 15.13 -8.42
C VAL A 159 -6.20 13.80 -7.81
N ALA A 160 -5.63 13.41 -6.67
CA ALA A 160 -6.06 12.21 -5.94
C ALA A 160 -7.55 12.31 -5.54
N SER A 161 -7.95 13.44 -4.93
CA SER A 161 -9.34 13.73 -4.57
C SER A 161 -10.27 13.69 -5.78
N PHE A 162 -9.89 14.32 -6.88
CA PHE A 162 -10.66 14.30 -8.13
C PHE A 162 -10.85 12.88 -8.66
N MET A 163 -9.83 12.05 -8.64
CA MET A 163 -9.91 10.65 -9.08
C MET A 163 -10.82 9.81 -8.17
N PHE A 164 -10.71 9.96 -6.84
CA PHE A 164 -11.56 9.25 -5.88
C PHE A 164 -13.03 9.65 -6.00
N ARG A 165 -13.33 10.96 -6.11
CA ARG A 165 -14.70 11.47 -6.34
C ARG A 165 -15.26 11.02 -7.69
N GLY A 166 -14.41 10.99 -8.73
CA GLY A 166 -14.81 10.47 -10.04
C GLY A 166 -15.15 8.99 -10.01
N ALA A 167 -14.42 8.17 -9.23
CA ALA A 167 -14.76 6.77 -9.00
C ALA A 167 -16.07 6.61 -8.22
N LEU A 168 -16.26 7.41 -7.16
CA LEU A 168 -17.46 7.42 -6.32
C LEU A 168 -18.71 7.65 -7.18
N LYS A 169 -18.71 8.69 -8.02
CA LYS A 169 -19.82 9.00 -8.93
C LYS A 169 -20.20 7.82 -9.84
N ILE A 170 -19.21 7.11 -10.37
CA ILE A 170 -19.49 5.92 -11.19
C ILE A 170 -20.10 4.79 -10.33
N PHE A 171 -19.58 4.54 -9.12
CA PHE A 171 -20.12 3.52 -8.24
C PHE A 171 -21.54 3.85 -7.75
N GLU A 172 -21.87 5.13 -7.58
CA GLU A 172 -23.24 5.59 -7.30
C GLU A 172 -24.18 5.26 -8.47
N GLN A 173 -23.81 5.60 -9.69
CA GLN A 173 -24.58 5.27 -10.90
C GLN A 173 -24.76 3.77 -11.11
N LEU A 174 -23.79 2.97 -10.69
CA LEU A 174 -23.84 1.50 -10.74
C LEU A 174 -24.56 0.88 -9.53
N HIS A 175 -25.08 1.69 -8.60
CA HIS A 175 -25.64 1.21 -7.32
C HIS A 175 -24.76 0.17 -6.63
N CYS A 176 -23.44 0.42 -6.60
CA CYS A 176 -22.45 -0.51 -6.07
C CYS A 176 -21.96 -0.09 -4.66
N PRO A 177 -22.55 -0.61 -3.58
CA PRO A 177 -22.19 -0.20 -2.22
C PRO A 177 -20.74 -0.51 -1.88
N GLN A 178 -20.22 -1.65 -2.33
CA GLN A 178 -18.82 -2.02 -2.11
C GLN A 178 -17.83 -1.03 -2.79
N GLY A 179 -18.16 -0.58 -4.02
CA GLY A 179 -17.34 0.40 -4.73
C GLY A 179 -17.38 1.77 -4.07
N ARG A 180 -18.58 2.20 -3.62
CA ARG A 180 -18.77 3.44 -2.87
C ARG A 180 -17.98 3.43 -1.57
N ALA A 181 -18.06 2.33 -0.80
CA ALA A 181 -17.30 2.16 0.44
C ALA A 181 -15.79 2.27 0.20
N ALA A 182 -15.27 1.63 -0.85
CA ALA A 182 -13.86 1.74 -1.21
C ALA A 182 -13.45 3.18 -1.60
N ALA A 183 -14.32 3.92 -2.29
CA ALA A 183 -14.06 5.32 -2.62
C ALA A 183 -14.06 6.22 -1.38
N PHE A 184 -15.01 6.04 -0.47
CA PHE A 184 -15.03 6.75 0.81
C PHE A 184 -13.81 6.41 1.67
N GLY A 185 -13.39 5.14 1.75
CA GLY A 185 -12.17 4.76 2.46
C GLY A 185 -10.91 5.48 1.93
N ASN A 186 -10.79 5.62 0.61
CA ASN A 186 -9.67 6.35 0.00
C ASN A 186 -9.75 7.88 0.24
N LEU A 187 -10.95 8.47 0.20
CA LEU A 187 -11.15 9.89 0.54
C LEU A 187 -10.85 10.14 2.02
N GLY A 188 -11.28 9.25 2.91
CA GLY A 188 -10.94 9.31 4.32
C GLY A 188 -9.44 9.25 4.58
N MET A 189 -8.74 8.33 3.90
CA MET A 189 -7.27 8.22 4.02
C MET A 189 -6.56 9.49 3.50
N LEU A 190 -7.03 10.06 2.38
CA LEU A 190 -6.46 11.32 1.87
C LEU A 190 -6.61 12.43 2.90
N ASN A 191 -7.82 12.63 3.46
CA ASN A 191 -8.08 13.65 4.48
C ASN A 191 -7.31 13.38 5.79
N ALA A 192 -7.11 12.11 6.17
CA ALA A 192 -6.31 11.78 7.36
C ALA A 192 -4.84 12.18 7.21
N LEU A 193 -4.27 12.01 6.00
CA LEU A 193 -2.88 12.38 5.70
C LEU A 193 -2.68 13.90 5.56
N THR A 194 -3.75 14.64 5.25
CA THR A 194 -3.76 16.12 5.19
C THR A 194 -4.28 16.76 6.48
N GLU A 195 -4.34 16.00 7.58
CA GLU A 195 -4.75 16.44 8.92
C GLU A 195 -6.21 16.93 9.04
N HIS A 196 -7.04 16.70 8.00
CA HIS A 196 -8.47 16.94 8.05
C HIS A 196 -9.18 15.76 8.74
N PHE A 197 -8.91 15.59 10.03
CA PHE A 197 -9.28 14.38 10.76
C PHE A 197 -10.79 14.16 10.92
N ASP A 198 -11.59 15.21 11.00
CA ASP A 198 -13.04 15.08 11.18
C ASP A 198 -13.72 14.66 9.89
N GLU A 199 -13.30 15.22 8.76
CA GLU A 199 -13.73 14.79 7.42
C GLU A 199 -13.29 13.35 7.14
N ALA A 200 -12.06 12.99 7.53
CA ALA A 200 -11.56 11.62 7.41
C ALA A 200 -12.44 10.63 8.16
N GLN A 201 -12.79 10.96 9.41
CA GLN A 201 -13.70 10.14 10.21
C GLN A 201 -15.06 9.98 9.54
N GLY A 202 -15.67 11.07 9.06
CA GLY A 202 -16.96 11.03 8.39
C GLY A 202 -16.95 10.14 7.14
N TYR A 203 -15.90 10.16 6.35
CA TYR A 203 -15.74 9.27 5.21
C TYR A 203 -15.55 7.80 5.62
N PHE A 204 -14.78 7.52 6.65
CA PHE A 204 -14.61 6.15 7.15
C PHE A 204 -15.90 5.58 7.73
N GLU A 205 -16.68 6.37 8.45
CA GLU A 205 -17.98 5.95 8.98
C GLU A 205 -18.97 5.60 7.85
N GLN A 206 -19.06 6.44 6.81
CA GLN A 206 -19.86 6.14 5.61
C GLN A 206 -19.41 4.84 4.92
N ALA A 207 -18.10 4.62 4.80
CA ALA A 207 -17.55 3.39 4.23
C ALA A 207 -17.92 2.16 5.08
N ARG A 208 -17.81 2.29 6.40
CA ARG A 208 -18.12 1.24 7.37
C ARG A 208 -19.59 0.84 7.32
N GLU A 209 -20.51 1.80 7.33
CA GLU A 209 -21.94 1.56 7.19
C GLU A 209 -22.30 0.80 5.91
N LEU A 210 -21.69 1.17 4.78
CA LEU A 210 -21.90 0.48 3.51
C LEU A 210 -21.40 -0.96 3.55
N TYR A 211 -20.25 -1.23 4.16
CA TYR A 211 -19.74 -2.60 4.32
C TYR A 211 -20.58 -3.42 5.29
N ASP A 212 -21.08 -2.82 6.37
CA ASP A 212 -22.01 -3.46 7.29
C ASP A 212 -23.33 -3.84 6.59
N GLY A 213 -23.90 -2.93 5.80
CA GLY A 213 -25.12 -3.16 5.05
C GLY A 213 -25.06 -4.30 4.02
N ILE A 214 -23.87 -4.69 3.59
CA ILE A 214 -23.65 -5.81 2.66
C ILE A 214 -22.95 -7.01 3.31
N ASN A 215 -22.80 -7.01 4.65
CA ASN A 215 -22.09 -8.05 5.41
C ASN A 215 -20.67 -8.34 4.87
N ALA A 216 -19.94 -7.30 4.44
CA ALA A 216 -18.59 -7.43 3.90
C ALA A 216 -17.54 -7.33 5.02
N VAL A 217 -17.39 -8.40 5.79
CA VAL A 217 -16.51 -8.49 6.97
C VAL A 217 -15.09 -7.99 6.67
N ARG A 218 -14.50 -8.42 5.56
CA ARG A 218 -13.15 -8.00 5.17
C ARG A 218 -13.06 -6.49 4.93
N GLY A 219 -14.02 -5.93 4.15
CA GLY A 219 -14.01 -4.50 3.83
C GLY A 219 -14.22 -3.65 5.09
N ARG A 220 -15.08 -4.09 6.01
CA ARG A 220 -15.25 -3.47 7.31
C ARG A 220 -13.96 -3.47 8.13
N ALA A 221 -13.27 -4.61 8.19
CA ALA A 221 -12.00 -4.72 8.90
C ALA A 221 -10.90 -3.81 8.29
N GLU A 222 -10.89 -3.64 6.97
CA GLU A 222 -10.01 -2.68 6.29
C GLU A 222 -10.30 -1.24 6.76
N ILE A 223 -11.57 -0.84 6.91
CA ILE A 223 -11.93 0.48 7.44
C ILE A 223 -11.62 0.61 8.94
N ASP A 224 -11.83 -0.43 9.74
CA ASP A 224 -11.47 -0.40 11.16
C ASP A 224 -9.94 -0.23 11.34
N ASN A 225 -9.10 -0.79 10.45
CA ASN A 225 -7.65 -0.49 10.39
C ASN A 225 -7.37 0.99 10.09
N GLN A 226 -8.10 1.59 9.15
CA GLN A 226 -7.94 3.01 8.78
C GLN A 226 -8.39 3.94 9.92
N LEU A 227 -9.48 3.61 10.61
CA LEU A 227 -9.92 4.31 11.81
C LEU A 227 -8.88 4.18 12.94
N GLY A 228 -8.28 3.00 13.08
CA GLY A 228 -7.18 2.79 14.03
C GLY A 228 -5.99 3.70 13.74
N LEU A 229 -5.59 3.81 12.47
CA LEU A 229 -4.52 4.73 12.05
C LEU A 229 -4.90 6.20 12.30
N LEU A 230 -6.14 6.60 11.98
CA LEU A 230 -6.64 7.96 12.25
C LEU A 230 -6.52 8.31 13.74
N GLU A 231 -6.89 7.38 14.62
CA GLU A 231 -6.82 7.60 16.08
C GLU A 231 -5.36 7.58 16.59
N ILE A 232 -4.43 6.87 15.93
CA ILE A 232 -2.97 6.97 16.19
C ILE A 232 -2.50 8.39 15.87
N LEU A 233 -2.86 8.94 14.71
CA LEU A 233 -2.50 10.30 14.29
C LEU A 233 -3.06 11.36 15.25
N ARG A 234 -4.30 11.17 15.72
CA ARG A 234 -4.93 12.01 16.76
C ARG A 234 -4.33 11.81 18.15
N ARG A 235 -3.43 10.85 18.36
CA ARG A 235 -2.89 10.42 19.65
C ARG A 235 -3.93 9.85 20.62
N ASN A 236 -5.05 9.35 20.11
CA ASN A 236 -6.11 8.69 20.89
C ASN A 236 -5.84 7.18 21.02
N PHE A 237 -4.75 6.79 21.64
CA PHE A 237 -4.20 5.43 21.63
C PHE A 237 -5.19 4.36 22.11
N SER A 238 -6.02 4.65 23.11
CA SER A 238 -7.04 3.69 23.60
C SER A 238 -8.14 3.40 22.57
N ARG A 239 -8.52 4.40 21.76
CA ARG A 239 -9.46 4.22 20.66
C ARG A 239 -8.81 3.48 19.51
N ALA A 240 -7.56 3.84 19.16
CA ALA A 240 -6.78 3.18 18.13
C ALA A 240 -6.68 1.67 18.41
N GLU A 241 -6.33 1.29 19.65
CA GLU A 241 -6.22 -0.11 20.06
C GLU A 241 -7.54 -0.88 19.85
N LYS A 242 -8.68 -0.30 20.23
CA LYS A 242 -10.00 -0.93 20.04
C LYS A 242 -10.32 -1.16 18.57
N TYR A 243 -10.09 -0.17 17.71
CA TYR A 243 -10.31 -0.33 16.27
C TYR A 243 -9.40 -1.39 15.67
N LEU A 244 -8.11 -1.39 16.02
CA LEU A 244 -7.16 -2.37 15.53
C LEU A 244 -7.46 -3.80 16.01
N GLN A 245 -7.93 -3.96 17.25
CA GLN A 245 -8.40 -5.26 17.76
C GLN A 245 -9.63 -5.76 17.00
N THR A 246 -10.60 -4.88 16.73
CA THR A 246 -11.78 -5.21 15.93
C THR A 246 -11.40 -5.59 14.50
N ALA A 247 -10.48 -4.84 13.91
CA ALA A 247 -9.94 -5.13 12.57
C ALA A 247 -9.24 -6.49 12.51
N ALA A 248 -8.42 -6.83 13.52
CA ALA A 248 -7.75 -8.12 13.60
C ALA A 248 -8.75 -9.27 13.59
N GLN A 249 -9.79 -9.21 14.42
CA GLN A 249 -10.85 -10.22 14.47
C GLN A 249 -11.58 -10.35 13.12
N GLY A 250 -11.89 -9.23 12.47
CA GLY A 250 -12.53 -9.23 11.16
C GLY A 250 -11.63 -9.82 10.07
N HIS A 251 -10.34 -9.55 10.10
CA HIS A 251 -9.38 -10.15 9.16
C HIS A 251 -9.15 -11.63 9.40
N GLU A 252 -9.15 -12.09 10.66
CA GLU A 252 -9.12 -13.52 11.01
C GLU A 252 -10.37 -14.23 10.49
N GLN A 253 -11.56 -13.66 10.75
CA GLN A 253 -12.83 -14.21 10.25
C GLN A 253 -12.88 -14.28 8.73
N ALA A 254 -12.30 -13.30 8.03
CA ALA A 254 -12.22 -13.24 6.57
C ALA A 254 -11.03 -14.02 5.99
N ASP A 255 -10.21 -14.68 6.81
CA ASP A 255 -8.97 -15.37 6.43
C ASP A 255 -8.06 -14.49 5.54
N SER A 256 -7.91 -13.19 5.92
CA SER A 256 -7.21 -12.17 5.16
C SER A 256 -5.78 -11.97 5.67
N LEU A 257 -4.84 -12.76 5.17
CA LEU A 257 -3.42 -12.57 5.52
C LEU A 257 -2.90 -11.14 5.26
N PRO A 258 -3.21 -10.49 4.10
CA PRO A 258 -2.79 -9.10 3.87
C PRO A 258 -3.36 -8.12 4.90
N GLY A 259 -4.61 -8.32 5.31
CA GLY A 259 -5.24 -7.48 6.34
C GLY A 259 -4.60 -7.66 7.70
N LEU A 260 -4.26 -8.90 8.08
CA LEU A 260 -3.55 -9.20 9.33
C LEU A 260 -2.11 -8.66 9.33
N ALA A 261 -1.44 -8.67 8.18
CA ALA A 261 -0.09 -8.11 8.06
C ALA A 261 -0.10 -6.59 8.28
N LEU A 262 -1.00 -5.87 7.58
CA LEU A 262 -1.18 -4.43 7.78
C LEU A 262 -1.62 -4.09 9.21
N ASN A 263 -2.52 -4.89 9.79
CA ASN A 263 -2.96 -4.69 11.17
C ASN A 263 -1.80 -4.81 12.16
N ALA A 264 -0.93 -5.81 11.98
CA ALA A 264 0.27 -5.95 12.80
C ALA A 264 1.23 -4.77 12.64
N GLU A 265 1.40 -4.25 11.43
CA GLU A 265 2.18 -3.04 11.16
C GLU A 265 1.59 -1.81 11.91
N LEU A 266 0.27 -1.61 11.84
CA LEU A 266 -0.41 -0.53 12.56
C LEU A 266 -0.29 -0.65 14.08
N PHE A 267 -0.33 -1.88 14.64
CA PHE A 267 0.00 -2.10 16.05
C PHE A 267 1.44 -1.73 16.36
N SER A 268 2.39 -1.99 15.45
CA SER A 268 3.78 -1.54 15.63
C SER A 268 3.87 -0.02 15.74
N TYR A 269 3.17 0.72 14.88
CA TYR A 269 3.09 2.19 14.96
C TYR A 269 2.42 2.66 16.25
N LEU A 270 1.32 2.05 16.67
CA LEU A 270 0.63 2.37 17.92
C LEU A 270 1.55 2.23 19.13
N GLU A 271 2.30 1.13 19.21
CA GLU A 271 3.20 0.85 20.33
C GLU A 271 4.45 1.75 20.29
N ALA A 272 4.94 2.09 19.08
CA ALA A 272 6.01 3.05 18.90
C ALA A 272 5.61 4.45 19.39
N ALA A 273 4.42 4.91 19.02
CA ALA A 273 3.87 6.21 19.45
C ALA A 273 3.71 6.32 20.98
N GLN A 274 3.53 5.19 21.65
CA GLN A 274 3.49 5.08 23.10
C GLN A 274 4.85 4.82 23.75
N ASN A 275 5.95 4.88 22.98
CA ASN A 275 7.33 4.55 23.43
C ASN A 275 7.50 3.12 23.97
N ARG A 276 6.61 2.20 23.58
CA ARG A 276 6.66 0.78 23.97
C ARG A 276 7.49 -0.04 22.97
N HIS A 277 8.78 0.29 22.83
CA HIS A 277 9.65 -0.21 21.76
C HIS A 277 9.72 -1.74 21.66
N VAL A 278 9.60 -2.47 22.78
CA VAL A 278 9.61 -3.95 22.78
C VAL A 278 8.37 -4.52 22.10
N LEU A 279 7.19 -3.94 22.36
CA LEU A 279 5.94 -4.37 21.75
C LEU A 279 5.88 -3.96 20.28
N SER A 280 6.27 -2.71 19.97
CA SER A 280 6.40 -2.23 18.59
C SER A 280 7.24 -3.22 17.75
N ARG A 281 8.41 -3.59 18.22
CA ARG A 281 9.25 -4.57 17.54
C ARG A 281 8.57 -5.94 17.35
N ARG A 282 7.89 -6.46 18.38
CA ARG A 282 7.19 -7.76 18.25
C ARG A 282 6.09 -7.74 17.18
N TYR A 283 5.36 -6.64 17.11
CA TYR A 283 4.36 -6.46 16.07
C TYR A 283 4.98 -6.29 14.68
N ALA A 284 6.11 -5.57 14.57
CA ALA A 284 6.86 -5.47 13.32
C ALA A 284 7.43 -6.84 12.87
N GLU A 285 7.90 -7.69 13.79
CA GLU A 285 8.32 -9.07 13.50
C GLU A 285 7.14 -9.93 13.00
N LYS A 286 5.95 -9.77 13.59
CA LYS A 286 4.72 -10.45 13.14
C LYS A 286 4.34 -9.97 11.73
N ALA A 287 4.42 -8.68 11.46
CA ALA A 287 4.15 -8.10 10.14
C ALA A 287 5.13 -8.65 9.09
N GLU A 288 6.45 -8.66 9.39
CA GLU A 288 7.48 -9.23 8.49
C GLU A 288 7.17 -10.68 8.11
N GLU A 289 6.85 -11.53 9.09
CA GLU A 289 6.54 -12.94 8.84
C GLU A 289 5.31 -13.09 7.94
N LEU A 290 4.26 -12.31 8.17
CA LEU A 290 3.05 -12.33 7.36
C LEU A 290 3.31 -11.84 5.93
N TYR A 291 4.05 -10.73 5.76
CA TYR A 291 4.40 -10.21 4.43
C TYR A 291 5.33 -11.16 3.68
N ARG A 292 6.25 -11.85 4.36
CA ARG A 292 7.07 -12.91 3.77
C ARG A 292 6.23 -14.06 3.23
N ARG A 293 5.22 -14.51 3.98
CA ARG A 293 4.27 -15.54 3.53
C ARG A 293 3.43 -15.10 2.33
N ILE A 294 3.11 -13.83 2.23
CA ILE A 294 2.35 -13.23 1.12
C ILE A 294 3.25 -13.02 -0.11
N GLY A 295 4.58 -13.01 0.04
CA GLY A 295 5.53 -12.63 -1.01
C GLY A 295 5.52 -11.13 -1.31
N ASN A 296 5.11 -10.28 -0.35
CA ASN A 296 5.18 -8.82 -0.49
C ASN A 296 6.51 -8.31 0.07
N GLU A 297 7.53 -8.31 -0.79
CA GLU A 297 8.90 -7.99 -0.41
C GLU A 297 9.04 -6.54 0.08
N SER A 298 8.39 -5.58 -0.59
CA SER A 298 8.45 -4.17 -0.19
C SER A 298 7.90 -3.95 1.23
N ALA A 299 6.70 -4.48 1.55
CA ALA A 299 6.13 -4.35 2.88
C ALA A 299 6.92 -5.15 3.94
N ARG A 300 7.58 -6.25 3.53
CA ARG A 300 8.48 -7.00 4.40
C ARG A 300 9.71 -6.17 4.79
N LEU A 301 10.32 -5.47 3.84
CA LEU A 301 11.44 -4.57 4.09
C LEU A 301 11.04 -3.39 4.99
N GLU A 302 9.83 -2.84 4.79
CA GLU A 302 9.26 -1.83 5.69
C GLU A 302 9.11 -2.36 7.12
N SER A 303 8.60 -3.59 7.28
CA SER A 303 8.50 -4.22 8.60
C SER A 303 9.87 -4.43 9.27
N LEU A 304 10.91 -4.76 8.49
CA LEU A 304 12.30 -4.80 9.00
C LEU A 304 12.78 -3.41 9.43
N TYR A 305 12.43 -2.37 8.66
CA TYR A 305 12.77 -1.00 9.03
C TYR A 305 12.12 -0.59 10.36
N LEU A 306 10.84 -0.90 10.58
CA LEU A 306 10.16 -0.67 11.87
C LEU A 306 10.83 -1.43 13.04
N GLN A 307 11.33 -2.64 12.80
CA GLN A 307 12.13 -3.36 13.80
C GLN A 307 13.43 -2.60 14.15
N ALA A 308 14.09 -2.07 13.12
CA ALA A 308 15.33 -1.30 13.33
C ALA A 308 15.07 0.01 14.07
N GLU A 309 13.98 0.72 13.75
CA GLU A 309 13.54 1.92 14.47
C GLU A 309 13.27 1.61 15.95
N ALA A 310 12.54 0.52 16.23
CA ALA A 310 12.26 0.10 17.60
C ALA A 310 13.53 -0.27 18.37
N TRP A 311 14.52 -0.91 17.72
CA TRP A 311 15.83 -1.15 18.32
C TRP A 311 16.62 0.14 18.58
N TYR A 312 16.59 1.08 17.60
CA TYR A 312 17.22 2.38 17.74
C TYR A 312 16.60 3.19 18.86
N ALA A 313 15.28 3.32 18.92
CA ALA A 313 14.56 4.01 19.98
C ALA A 313 14.82 3.38 21.35
N GLY A 314 14.90 2.05 21.42
CA GLY A 314 15.30 1.30 22.62
C GLY A 314 16.79 1.36 22.97
N LYS A 315 17.60 2.20 22.31
CA LYS A 315 19.06 2.37 22.53
C LYS A 315 19.86 1.07 22.34
N LYS A 316 19.40 0.17 21.49
CA LYS A 316 20.06 -1.10 21.16
C LYS A 316 20.78 -1.01 19.80
N ASP A 317 21.72 -0.08 19.68
CA ASP A 317 22.40 0.32 18.44
C ASP A 317 22.99 -0.83 17.63
N LYS A 318 23.62 -1.80 18.28
CA LYS A 318 24.18 -2.98 17.58
C LYS A 318 23.10 -3.81 16.89
N LYS A 319 21.91 -3.96 17.52
CA LYS A 319 20.80 -4.71 16.94
C LYS A 319 20.14 -3.92 15.79
N ALA A 320 19.98 -2.60 15.96
CA ALA A 320 19.49 -1.74 14.89
C ALA A 320 20.42 -1.82 13.66
N GLU A 321 21.74 -1.70 13.87
CA GLU A 321 22.74 -1.84 12.81
C GLU A 321 22.62 -3.18 12.07
N THR A 322 22.47 -4.29 12.79
CA THR A 322 22.34 -5.62 12.17
C THR A 322 21.14 -5.70 11.23
N VAL A 323 19.96 -5.20 11.67
CA VAL A 323 18.74 -5.23 10.86
C VAL A 323 18.87 -4.28 9.66
N LEU A 324 19.44 -3.07 9.85
CA LEU A 324 19.61 -2.09 8.76
C LEU A 324 20.56 -2.60 7.67
N ARG A 325 21.66 -3.27 8.06
CA ARG A 325 22.57 -3.89 7.09
C ARG A 325 21.88 -5.03 6.31
N ARG A 326 21.01 -5.78 6.98
CA ARG A 326 20.20 -6.81 6.32
C ARG A 326 19.28 -6.20 5.28
N ILE A 327 18.60 -5.07 5.58
CA ILE A 327 17.75 -4.35 4.61
C ILE A 327 18.57 -3.92 3.39
N ILE A 328 19.73 -3.30 3.61
CA ILE A 328 20.62 -2.83 2.53
C ILE A 328 21.07 -3.99 1.64
N GLN A 329 21.40 -5.13 2.23
CA GLN A 329 21.82 -6.32 1.49
C GLN A 329 20.67 -6.95 0.68
N GLU A 330 19.49 -7.11 1.29
CA GLU A 330 18.35 -7.77 0.67
C GLU A 330 17.68 -6.87 -0.39
N ALA A 331 17.61 -5.55 -0.17
CA ALA A 331 17.05 -4.61 -1.13
C ALA A 331 17.96 -4.33 -2.33
N GLY A 332 19.27 -4.59 -2.24
CA GLY A 332 20.26 -4.30 -3.30
C GLY A 332 20.06 -5.05 -4.61
N GLY A 333 19.16 -6.03 -4.68
CA GLY A 333 18.83 -6.80 -5.88
C GLY A 333 17.52 -6.37 -6.57
N HIS A 334 16.76 -5.44 -6.01
CA HIS A 334 15.44 -5.01 -6.49
C HIS A 334 15.34 -3.49 -6.58
N SER A 335 14.42 -2.95 -7.38
CA SER A 335 14.22 -1.50 -7.57
C SER A 335 13.65 -0.76 -6.34
N THR A 336 13.71 -1.35 -5.16
CA THR A 336 13.22 -0.78 -3.88
C THR A 336 14.23 0.18 -3.26
N SER A 337 14.72 1.13 -4.03
CA SER A 337 15.78 2.07 -3.63
C SER A 337 15.42 2.94 -2.40
N PHE A 338 14.12 3.18 -2.14
CA PHE A 338 13.70 3.99 -0.99
C PHE A 338 13.93 3.28 0.36
N HIS A 339 13.78 1.95 0.43
CA HIS A 339 14.09 1.21 1.65
C HIS A 339 15.58 1.27 1.97
N ILE A 340 16.42 1.29 0.93
CA ILE A 340 17.86 1.44 1.06
C ILE A 340 18.20 2.83 1.60
N ALA A 341 17.58 3.88 1.06
CA ALA A 341 17.79 5.26 1.52
C ALA A 341 17.41 5.41 3.00
N ASN A 342 16.19 4.99 3.37
CA ASN A 342 15.75 5.02 4.77
C ASN A 342 16.70 4.24 5.69
N ALA A 343 17.19 3.05 5.24
CA ALA A 343 18.12 2.25 6.02
C ALA A 343 19.48 2.94 6.18
N TYR A 344 20.02 3.60 5.14
CA TYR A 344 21.24 4.39 5.25
C TYR A 344 21.06 5.58 6.19
N SER A 345 19.95 6.31 6.09
CA SER A 345 19.67 7.46 6.95
C SER A 345 19.61 7.05 8.43
N LEU A 346 18.82 6.01 8.76
CA LEU A 346 18.75 5.52 10.15
C LEU A 346 20.06 4.92 10.64
N LEU A 347 20.81 4.22 9.78
CA LEU A 347 22.15 3.73 10.12
C LEU A 347 23.13 4.87 10.40
N GLY A 348 23.04 5.96 9.62
CA GLY A 348 23.76 7.22 9.88
C GLY A 348 23.45 7.78 11.27
N LEU A 349 22.18 7.81 11.69
CA LEU A 349 21.77 8.22 13.03
C LEU A 349 22.35 7.31 14.12
N VAL A 350 22.40 5.99 13.89
CA VAL A 350 23.03 5.03 14.79
C VAL A 350 24.51 5.36 14.99
N PHE A 351 25.27 5.58 13.91
CA PHE A 351 26.69 5.94 14.00
C PHE A 351 26.91 7.33 14.58
N MET A 352 26.05 8.31 14.26
CA MET A 352 26.10 9.64 14.84
C MET A 352 25.90 9.60 16.37
N ARG A 353 25.01 8.75 16.88
CA ARG A 353 24.80 8.54 18.33
C ARG A 353 26.01 7.92 19.01
N ARG A 354 26.73 7.04 18.32
CA ARG A 354 27.97 6.43 18.81
C ARG A 354 29.21 7.34 18.74
N GLY A 355 29.07 8.53 18.14
CA GLY A 355 30.17 9.45 17.91
C GLY A 355 31.06 9.14 16.71
N GLU A 356 30.66 8.17 15.87
CA GLU A 356 31.38 7.77 14.65
C GLU A 356 30.99 8.68 13.47
N LEU A 357 31.27 9.99 13.63
CA LEU A 357 30.71 11.07 12.78
C LEU A 357 31.09 10.96 11.30
N GLN A 358 32.31 10.47 10.99
CA GLN A 358 32.70 10.30 9.58
C GLN A 358 31.92 9.21 8.87
N ARG A 359 31.68 8.09 9.56
CA ARG A 359 30.82 7.01 9.03
C ARG A 359 29.37 7.47 8.86
N ALA A 360 28.86 8.20 9.85
CA ALA A 360 27.52 8.77 9.76
C ALA A 360 27.36 9.68 8.54
N LYS A 361 28.35 10.57 8.29
CA LYS A 361 28.36 11.47 7.13
C LYS A 361 28.28 10.69 5.81
N GLY A 362 29.11 9.67 5.65
CA GLY A 362 29.10 8.84 4.43
C GLY A 362 27.76 8.14 4.19
N LEU A 363 27.10 7.68 5.27
CA LEU A 363 25.78 7.03 5.17
C LEU A 363 24.67 8.01 4.80
N PHE A 364 24.64 9.22 5.38
CA PHE A 364 23.67 10.25 4.99
C PHE A 364 23.88 10.71 3.55
N GLN A 365 25.12 10.77 3.07
CA GLN A 365 25.40 11.06 1.65
C GLN A 365 24.88 9.95 0.74
N GLN A 366 25.08 8.67 1.10
CA GLN A 366 24.53 7.54 0.36
C GLN A 366 23.01 7.55 0.34
N SER A 367 22.36 7.89 1.46
CA SER A 367 20.91 8.08 1.53
C SER A 367 20.47 9.19 0.56
N LEU A 368 21.09 10.36 0.65
CA LEU A 368 20.77 11.53 -0.17
C LEU A 368 20.91 11.23 -1.68
N GLU A 369 21.95 10.50 -2.08
CA GLU A 369 22.13 10.07 -3.47
C GLU A 369 20.96 9.18 -3.96
N GLN A 370 20.48 8.27 -3.12
CA GLN A 370 19.32 7.43 -3.45
C GLN A 370 18.04 8.25 -3.52
N GLU A 371 17.82 9.19 -2.59
CA GLU A 371 16.66 10.07 -2.59
C GLU A 371 16.64 11.01 -3.80
N GLN A 372 17.80 11.52 -4.23
CA GLN A 372 17.93 12.33 -5.44
C GLN A 372 17.64 11.54 -6.72
N LYS A 373 18.14 10.30 -6.84
CA LYS A 373 17.87 9.43 -7.99
C LYS A 373 16.38 9.10 -8.18
N ASN A 374 15.61 9.17 -7.09
CA ASN A 374 14.19 8.83 -7.08
C ASN A 374 13.28 10.06 -6.96
N ASP A 375 13.82 11.27 -7.07
CA ASP A 375 13.10 12.55 -6.93
C ASP A 375 12.25 12.63 -5.63
N ARG A 376 12.75 12.04 -4.52
CA ARG A 376 12.05 12.03 -3.23
C ARG A 376 12.46 13.21 -2.36
N TRP A 377 11.78 14.34 -2.56
CA TRP A 377 12.07 15.60 -1.88
C TRP A 377 11.97 15.54 -0.35
N SER A 378 11.05 14.75 0.19
CA SER A 378 10.91 14.56 1.65
C SER A 378 12.11 13.85 2.28
N GLY A 379 12.62 12.80 1.63
CA GLY A 379 13.83 12.10 2.07
C GLY A 379 15.06 12.99 1.98
N GLN A 380 15.20 13.74 0.87
CA GLN A 380 16.28 14.71 0.71
C GLN A 380 16.28 15.76 1.82
N ALA A 381 15.09 16.29 2.19
CA ALA A 381 14.97 17.25 3.29
C ALA A 381 15.46 16.65 4.62
N CYS A 382 15.09 15.41 4.93
CA CYS A 382 15.55 14.71 6.12
C CYS A 382 17.08 14.49 6.12
N ASP A 383 17.65 14.10 4.98
CA ASP A 383 19.09 13.84 4.88
C ASP A 383 19.91 15.12 4.95
N TYR A 384 19.47 16.21 4.30
CA TYR A 384 20.09 17.53 4.49
C TYR A 384 20.03 17.99 5.94
N ALA A 385 18.91 17.79 6.64
CA ALA A 385 18.79 18.11 8.07
C ALA A 385 19.78 17.28 8.91
N ASN A 386 19.86 15.98 8.67
CA ASN A 386 20.77 15.07 9.36
C ASN A 386 22.25 15.45 9.15
N ILE A 387 22.63 15.78 7.89
CA ILE A 387 23.98 16.27 7.57
C ILE A 387 24.24 17.60 8.28
N GLY A 388 23.30 18.52 8.24
CA GLY A 388 23.41 19.82 8.94
C GLY A 388 23.62 19.66 10.45
N LEU A 389 22.83 18.80 11.10
CA LEU A 389 22.99 18.51 12.54
C LEU A 389 24.31 17.80 12.85
N LEU A 390 24.78 16.94 11.94
CA LEU A 390 26.11 16.31 12.08
C LEU A 390 27.23 17.34 11.97
N GLU A 391 27.15 18.28 11.00
CA GLU A 391 28.14 19.35 10.85
C GLU A 391 28.18 20.26 12.09
N LEU A 392 27.04 20.51 12.76
CA LEU A 392 27.00 21.20 14.05
C LEU A 392 27.80 20.45 15.13
N ARG A 393 27.62 19.14 15.22
CA ARG A 393 28.38 18.30 16.17
C ARG A 393 29.88 18.31 15.88
N CYS A 394 30.25 18.53 14.61
CA CYS A 394 31.66 18.68 14.21
C CYS A 394 32.20 20.11 14.40
N GLY A 395 31.40 21.06 14.87
CA GLY A 395 31.80 22.47 15.04
C GLY A 395 31.87 23.27 13.73
N ARG A 396 31.39 22.73 12.64
CA ARG A 396 31.44 23.33 11.29
C ARG A 396 30.19 24.17 11.00
N LYS A 397 30.06 25.32 11.68
CA LYS A 397 28.84 26.17 11.67
C LYS A 397 28.38 26.60 10.26
N GLU A 398 29.28 27.01 9.37
CA GLU A 398 28.89 27.46 8.02
C GLU A 398 28.38 26.31 7.14
N GLN A 399 29.01 25.16 7.21
CA GLN A 399 28.53 23.97 6.48
C GLN A 399 27.17 23.49 7.01
N ALA A 400 27.01 23.51 8.33
CA ALA A 400 25.72 23.20 8.96
C ALA A 400 24.61 24.14 8.47
N LYS A 401 24.88 25.46 8.45
CA LYS A 401 23.92 26.47 7.96
C LYS A 401 23.51 26.22 6.51
N THR A 402 24.46 25.87 5.65
CA THR A 402 24.16 25.54 4.23
C THR A 402 23.20 24.39 4.12
N HIS A 403 23.48 23.27 4.80
CA HIS A 403 22.61 22.08 4.72
C HIS A 403 21.25 22.28 5.42
N LEU A 404 21.21 22.95 6.56
CA LEU A 404 19.94 23.25 7.24
C LEU A 404 19.04 24.19 6.45
N ASN A 405 19.62 25.16 5.71
CA ASN A 405 18.84 26.02 4.81
C ASN A 405 18.29 25.23 3.60
N ALA A 406 19.07 24.33 3.00
CA ALA A 406 18.57 23.45 1.94
C ALA A 406 17.42 22.54 2.44
N ALA A 407 17.54 21.99 3.64
CA ALA A 407 16.46 21.23 4.28
C ALA A 407 15.21 22.09 4.53
N LEU A 408 15.38 23.34 4.99
CA LEU A 408 14.30 24.28 5.25
C LEU A 408 13.54 24.66 3.97
N GLU A 409 14.27 24.95 2.90
CA GLU A 409 13.67 25.23 1.59
C GLU A 409 12.78 24.09 1.11
N LEU A 410 13.29 22.85 1.18
CA LEU A 410 12.51 21.66 0.81
C LEU A 410 11.31 21.45 1.74
N ALA A 411 11.47 21.64 3.06
CA ALA A 411 10.38 21.50 4.02
C ALA A 411 9.26 22.53 3.76
N LEU A 412 9.60 23.77 3.40
CA LEU A 412 8.63 24.81 3.05
C LEU A 412 7.91 24.50 1.73
N ASN A 413 8.63 24.02 0.72
CA ASN A 413 8.04 23.61 -0.57
C ASN A 413 7.09 22.42 -0.43
N LEU A 414 7.28 21.59 0.59
CA LEU A 414 6.43 20.42 0.91
C LEU A 414 5.33 20.74 1.92
N ASP A 415 5.15 22.01 2.34
CA ASP A 415 4.27 22.47 3.44
C ASP A 415 4.45 21.66 4.75
N ASN A 416 5.66 21.12 4.98
CA ASN A 416 5.99 20.41 6.21
C ASN A 416 6.35 21.41 7.32
N ARG A 417 5.34 21.96 7.98
CA ARG A 417 5.46 23.01 8.99
C ARG A 417 6.27 22.58 10.21
N GLU A 418 6.05 21.36 10.68
CA GLU A 418 6.75 20.84 11.86
C GLU A 418 8.27 20.81 11.62
N MET A 419 8.69 20.25 10.48
CA MET A 419 10.10 20.22 10.09
C MET A 419 10.66 21.62 9.85
N ALA A 420 9.90 22.49 9.17
CA ALA A 420 10.31 23.88 8.91
C ALA A 420 10.54 24.65 10.21
N ASP A 421 9.65 24.52 11.20
CA ASP A 421 9.78 25.19 12.49
C ASP A 421 10.92 24.62 13.34
N PHE A 422 11.17 23.31 13.26
CA PHE A 422 12.35 22.72 13.87
C PHE A 422 13.64 23.29 13.27
N LEU A 423 13.74 23.33 11.94
CA LEU A 423 14.93 23.82 11.23
C LEU A 423 15.19 25.31 11.47
N LYS A 424 14.14 26.14 11.50
CA LYS A 424 14.26 27.56 11.87
C LYS A 424 14.89 27.74 13.26
N ARG A 425 14.39 26.98 14.24
CA ARG A 425 14.94 27.02 15.61
C ARG A 425 16.41 26.62 15.66
N GLU A 426 16.82 25.59 14.91
CA GLU A 426 18.24 25.17 14.85
C GLU A 426 19.10 26.24 14.16
N LEU A 427 18.61 26.89 13.09
CA LEU A 427 19.31 27.98 12.42
C LEU A 427 19.43 29.24 13.27
N GLU A 428 18.43 29.55 14.10
CA GLU A 428 18.49 30.69 15.05
C GLU A 428 19.57 30.50 16.11
N LYS A 429 19.74 29.26 16.63
CA LYS A 429 20.84 28.94 17.58
C LYS A 429 22.24 29.15 16.97
N LEU A 430 22.37 29.15 15.65
CA LEU A 430 23.63 29.40 14.96
C LEU A 430 23.96 30.89 14.81
N LYS A 431 22.97 31.79 14.96
CA LYS A 431 23.16 33.23 14.91
C LYS A 431 23.64 33.82 16.26
N ALA A 432 23.35 33.06 17.34
CA ALA A 432 23.83 33.39 18.69
C ALA A 432 25.21 32.78 18.94
#